data_2323d380a2d02b83718910bcbdc07682
#
_entry.id   2323d380a2d02b83718910bcbdc07682
#
_cell.length_a   1.000
_cell.length_b   1.000
_cell.length_c   1.000
_cell.angle_alpha   90.00
_cell.angle_beta   90.00
_cell.angle_gamma   90.00
#
_symmetry.space_group_name_H-M   'P 1'
#
loop_
_entity.id
_entity.type
_entity.pdbx_description
1 polymer ?
#
loop_
_entity_poly.entity_id
_entity_poly.type
_entity_poly.pdbx_seq_one_letter_code
_entity_poly.pdbx_strand_id
1 'polypeptide(L)'
;IKTQVFKNNLSLSGSIEANEQVEIRSEVSGIVEAISFQEGSFVNKGQVLFKVNDQELKAQLIQATTKEGLAAENARRAKLLLQKEAISQEEYDVARAEHKSTQAQVQLIRAQIAKTSVRAPFSGKIGLRSISPGTYITPTTLVANLVNIGKLTITFSVPEKYASQIKLNTNITFSVSGTTQKYHGVVYAIEPEVATATRTLQVRAIADNKEGKLFPGTFANVELPLDVINDAIIVPTEAIVPIQNGKKVFISEKGMAKEVKVEASTRTD
;
A
#
# COMPACT_ATOMS: atom_id res chain seq x y z
N ILE A 1 31.36 36.05 15.82
CA ILE A 1 30.96 34.70 15.41
C ILE A 1 29.98 34.21 16.46
N LYS A 2 28.77 33.85 16.06
CA LYS A 2 27.77 33.23 16.94
C LYS A 2 27.57 31.79 16.52
N THR A 3 27.49 30.90 17.47
CA THR A 3 27.05 29.53 17.25
C THR A 3 25.55 29.52 16.99
N GLN A 4 25.11 28.72 16.05
CA GLN A 4 23.68 28.54 15.76
C GLN A 4 23.40 27.10 15.35
N VAL A 5 22.14 26.68 15.49
CA VAL A 5 21.73 25.35 15.09
C VAL A 5 21.76 25.24 13.57
N PHE A 6 22.59 24.37 13.08
CA PHE A 6 22.68 24.04 11.66
C PHE A 6 22.02 22.69 11.39
N LYS A 7 21.01 22.71 10.52
CA LYS A 7 20.33 21.50 10.07
C LYS A 7 20.88 21.15 8.68
N ASN A 8 21.61 20.06 8.61
CA ASN A 8 22.07 19.51 7.34
C ASN A 8 20.92 18.68 6.73
N ASN A 9 20.21 19.27 5.78
CA ASN A 9 19.12 18.60 5.08
C ASN A 9 19.59 18.16 3.69
N LEU A 10 19.32 16.91 3.35
CA LEU A 10 19.56 16.39 2.00
C LEU A 10 18.28 16.51 1.18
N SER A 11 18.34 17.27 0.10
CA SER A 11 17.23 17.39 -0.85
C SER A 11 17.27 16.25 -1.86
N LEU A 12 16.18 15.51 -1.98
CA LEU A 12 16.06 14.31 -2.82
C LEU A 12 14.76 14.36 -3.61
N SER A 13 14.79 13.81 -4.82
CA SER A 13 13.58 13.57 -5.59
C SER A 13 12.95 12.25 -5.21
N GLY A 14 11.64 12.24 -5.05
CA GLY A 14 10.86 11.05 -4.77
C GLY A 14 9.55 11.02 -5.55
N SER A 15 8.83 9.92 -5.43
CA SER A 15 7.48 9.73 -5.96
C SER A 15 6.49 9.49 -4.82
N ILE A 16 5.29 9.98 -5.00
CA ILE A 16 4.17 9.70 -4.10
C ILE A 16 3.40 8.51 -4.69
N GLU A 17 3.23 7.49 -3.90
CA GLU A 17 2.50 6.27 -4.26
C GLU A 17 1.32 6.08 -3.33
N ALA A 18 0.27 5.40 -3.81
CA ALA A 18 -0.80 4.97 -2.93
C ALA A 18 -0.28 3.91 -1.94
N ASN A 19 -0.76 3.94 -0.70
CA ASN A 19 -0.40 2.90 0.26
C ASN A 19 -0.92 1.52 -0.17
N GLU A 20 -2.12 1.49 -0.75
CA GLU A 20 -2.73 0.29 -1.32
C GLU A 20 -3.42 0.67 -2.63
N GLN A 21 -3.18 -0.11 -3.67
CA GLN A 21 -3.82 0.03 -4.97
C GLN A 21 -4.10 -1.34 -5.54
N VAL A 22 -5.28 -1.53 -6.13
CA VAL A 22 -5.67 -2.78 -6.78
C VAL A 22 -6.55 -2.50 -8.00
N GLU A 23 -6.32 -3.27 -9.04
CA GLU A 23 -7.21 -3.37 -10.18
C GLU A 23 -8.38 -4.29 -9.84
N ILE A 24 -9.58 -3.76 -9.81
CA ILE A 24 -10.80 -4.54 -9.58
C ILE A 24 -11.13 -5.32 -10.85
N ARG A 25 -11.16 -6.64 -10.72
CA ARG A 25 -11.48 -7.59 -11.77
C ARG A 25 -12.51 -8.58 -11.26
N SER A 26 -13.21 -9.28 -12.15
CA SER A 26 -14.08 -10.41 -11.77
C SER A 26 -13.26 -11.67 -11.57
N GLU A 27 -13.66 -12.53 -10.64
CA GLU A 27 -13.11 -13.88 -10.54
C GLU A 27 -13.83 -14.88 -11.46
N VAL A 28 -15.00 -14.49 -12.01
CA VAL A 28 -15.85 -15.33 -12.85
C VAL A 28 -16.21 -14.62 -14.14
N SER A 29 -16.42 -15.38 -15.20
CA SER A 29 -16.95 -14.85 -16.45
C SER A 29 -18.48 -14.79 -16.40
N GLY A 30 -19.06 -13.78 -17.03
CA GLY A 30 -20.50 -13.64 -17.15
C GLY A 30 -20.95 -12.22 -17.48
N ILE A 31 -22.26 -12.01 -17.53
CA ILE A 31 -22.88 -10.71 -17.82
C ILE A 31 -22.98 -9.90 -16.51
N VAL A 32 -22.56 -8.66 -16.53
CA VAL A 32 -22.74 -7.72 -15.41
C VAL A 32 -24.21 -7.43 -15.21
N GLU A 33 -24.75 -7.83 -14.06
CA GLU A 33 -26.14 -7.61 -13.66
C GLU A 33 -26.35 -6.17 -13.15
N ALA A 34 -25.48 -5.73 -12.23
CA ALA A 34 -25.60 -4.42 -11.60
C ALA A 34 -24.24 -3.89 -11.17
N ILE A 35 -24.12 -2.55 -11.14
CA ILE A 35 -22.96 -1.83 -10.61
C ILE A 35 -23.45 -0.98 -9.42
N SER A 36 -22.81 -1.13 -8.25
CA SER A 36 -23.25 -0.57 -6.97
C SER A 36 -22.32 0.51 -6.44
N PHE A 37 -21.53 1.14 -7.30
CA PHE A 37 -20.67 2.28 -6.95
C PHE A 37 -20.80 3.41 -7.97
N GLN A 38 -20.46 4.63 -7.54
CA GLN A 38 -20.29 5.78 -8.42
C GLN A 38 -18.80 6.01 -8.69
N GLU A 39 -18.48 6.39 -9.92
CA GLU A 39 -17.11 6.72 -10.32
C GLU A 39 -16.55 7.87 -9.48
N GLY A 40 -15.30 7.72 -9.02
CA GLY A 40 -14.66 8.71 -8.18
C GLY A 40 -15.16 8.76 -6.73
N SER A 41 -16.14 7.93 -6.34
CA SER A 41 -16.65 7.90 -4.96
C SER A 41 -15.73 7.13 -4.01
N PHE A 42 -15.96 7.33 -2.71
CA PHE A 42 -15.33 6.53 -1.67
C PHE A 42 -16.15 5.26 -1.42
N VAL A 43 -15.48 4.12 -1.31
CA VAL A 43 -16.09 2.83 -1.00
C VAL A 43 -15.45 2.23 0.25
N ASN A 44 -16.25 1.48 1.03
CA ASN A 44 -15.80 0.83 2.23
C ASN A 44 -15.34 -0.61 1.95
N LYS A 45 -14.39 -1.11 2.74
CA LYS A 45 -14.00 -2.53 2.71
C LYS A 45 -15.21 -3.45 2.85
N GLY A 46 -15.33 -4.44 1.94
CA GLY A 46 -16.44 -5.38 1.91
C GLY A 46 -17.69 -4.89 1.18
N GLN A 47 -17.76 -3.60 0.79
CA GLN A 47 -18.87 -3.07 -0.02
C GLN A 47 -18.92 -3.79 -1.36
N VAL A 48 -20.12 -4.19 -1.79
CA VAL A 48 -20.32 -4.76 -3.14
C VAL A 48 -20.09 -3.68 -4.16
N LEU A 49 -19.23 -3.93 -5.13
CA LEU A 49 -18.93 -3.01 -6.22
C LEU A 49 -19.80 -3.31 -7.45
N PHE A 50 -19.87 -4.56 -7.82
CA PHE A 50 -20.71 -4.99 -8.91
C PHE A 50 -21.09 -6.47 -8.76
N LYS A 51 -22.08 -6.90 -9.51
CA LYS A 51 -22.60 -8.25 -9.49
C LYS A 51 -22.65 -8.82 -10.91
N VAL A 52 -22.17 -10.04 -11.06
CA VAL A 52 -22.31 -10.87 -12.27
C VAL A 52 -23.56 -11.72 -12.14
N ASN A 53 -24.25 -12.00 -13.22
CA ASN A 53 -25.44 -12.83 -13.25
C ASN A 53 -25.15 -14.21 -12.64
N ASP A 54 -25.92 -14.59 -11.65
CA ASP A 54 -25.76 -15.83 -10.85
C ASP A 54 -26.97 -16.75 -10.92
N GLN A 55 -27.92 -16.50 -11.86
CA GLN A 55 -29.17 -17.24 -11.92
C GLN A 55 -28.96 -18.73 -12.17
N GLU A 56 -28.02 -19.10 -13.05
CA GLU A 56 -27.69 -20.49 -13.30
C GLU A 56 -27.09 -21.18 -12.04
N LEU A 57 -26.16 -20.52 -11.36
CA LEU A 57 -25.57 -21.03 -10.12
C LEU A 57 -26.58 -21.17 -9.00
N LYS A 58 -27.58 -20.27 -8.92
CA LYS A 58 -28.69 -20.40 -7.96
C LYS A 58 -29.57 -21.58 -8.28
N ALA A 59 -29.87 -21.85 -9.54
CA ALA A 59 -30.62 -23.05 -9.93
C ALA A 59 -29.84 -24.33 -9.56
N GLN A 60 -28.55 -24.38 -9.85
CA GLN A 60 -27.66 -25.47 -9.44
C GLN A 60 -27.60 -25.63 -7.92
N LEU A 61 -27.60 -24.53 -7.16
CA LEU A 61 -27.63 -24.57 -5.69
C LEU A 61 -28.91 -25.22 -5.17
N ILE A 62 -30.07 -24.88 -5.74
CA ILE A 62 -31.36 -25.47 -5.37
C ILE A 62 -31.32 -27.00 -5.62
N GLN A 63 -30.83 -27.42 -6.76
CA GLN A 63 -30.67 -28.83 -7.10
C GLN A 63 -29.77 -29.57 -6.11
N ALA A 64 -28.57 -28.98 -5.84
CA ALA A 64 -27.60 -29.57 -4.92
C ALA A 64 -28.11 -29.64 -3.47
N THR A 65 -28.81 -28.60 -2.98
CA THR A 65 -29.39 -28.59 -1.64
C THR A 65 -30.52 -29.61 -1.48
N THR A 66 -31.33 -29.85 -2.52
CA THR A 66 -32.35 -30.88 -2.54
C THR A 66 -31.72 -32.28 -2.43
N LYS A 67 -30.65 -32.53 -3.19
CA LYS A 67 -29.90 -33.79 -3.14
C LYS A 67 -29.23 -34.00 -1.77
N GLU A 68 -28.63 -32.95 -1.20
CA GLU A 68 -28.00 -32.98 0.13
C GLU A 68 -29.04 -33.28 1.20
N GLY A 69 -30.23 -32.66 1.16
CA GLY A 69 -31.30 -32.93 2.11
C GLY A 69 -31.79 -34.40 2.09
N LEU A 70 -31.89 -34.99 0.89
CA LEU A 70 -32.21 -36.43 0.76
C LEU A 70 -31.11 -37.31 1.36
N ALA A 71 -29.84 -37.04 1.06
CA ALA A 71 -28.70 -37.77 1.57
C ALA A 71 -28.58 -37.64 3.11
N ALA A 72 -28.83 -36.43 3.64
CA ALA A 72 -28.85 -36.17 5.08
C ALA A 72 -29.92 -37.02 5.79
N GLU A 73 -31.14 -37.09 5.23
CA GLU A 73 -32.24 -37.89 5.79
C GLU A 73 -31.94 -39.41 5.71
N ASN A 74 -31.35 -39.88 4.61
CA ASN A 74 -30.90 -41.25 4.47
C ASN A 74 -29.82 -41.61 5.52
N ALA A 75 -28.82 -40.76 5.72
CA ALA A 75 -27.80 -40.96 6.74
C ALA A 75 -28.38 -40.95 8.15
N ARG A 76 -29.38 -40.09 8.43
CA ARG A 76 -30.09 -40.04 9.69
C ARG A 76 -30.85 -41.35 9.95
N ARG A 77 -31.59 -41.86 8.95
CA ARG A 77 -32.32 -43.15 9.04
C ARG A 77 -31.35 -44.31 9.21
N ALA A 78 -30.27 -44.37 8.44
CA ALA A 78 -29.23 -45.40 8.57
C ALA A 78 -28.63 -45.41 9.96
N LYS A 79 -28.36 -44.23 10.56
CA LYS A 79 -27.88 -44.15 11.96
C LYS A 79 -28.85 -44.76 12.97
N LEU A 80 -30.16 -44.52 12.80
CA LEU A 80 -31.18 -45.08 13.68
C LEU A 80 -31.33 -46.62 13.54
N LEU A 81 -31.19 -47.12 12.29
CA LEU A 81 -31.23 -48.55 12.01
C LEU A 81 -29.99 -49.26 12.56
N LEU A 82 -28.81 -48.64 12.43
CA LEU A 82 -27.56 -49.15 13.02
C LEU A 82 -27.70 -49.26 14.58
N GLN A 83 -28.24 -48.24 15.22
CA GLN A 83 -28.48 -48.25 16.67
C GLN A 83 -29.42 -49.39 17.13
N LYS A 84 -30.28 -49.87 16.20
CA LYS A 84 -31.17 -51.02 16.42
C LYS A 84 -30.60 -52.34 15.89
N GLU A 85 -29.29 -52.33 15.49
CA GLU A 85 -28.62 -53.49 14.89
C GLU A 85 -29.32 -54.03 13.63
N ALA A 86 -30.10 -53.19 12.94
CA ALA A 86 -30.87 -53.58 11.76
C ALA A 86 -30.11 -53.40 10.43
N ILE A 87 -28.94 -52.76 10.46
CA ILE A 87 -27.99 -52.62 9.30
C ILE A 87 -26.56 -52.77 9.79
N SER A 88 -25.64 -52.99 8.84
CA SER A 88 -24.21 -53.05 9.10
C SER A 88 -23.59 -51.64 9.30
N GLN A 89 -22.44 -51.64 9.98
CA GLN A 89 -21.63 -50.39 10.09
C GLN A 89 -21.24 -49.85 8.69
N GLU A 90 -20.93 -50.74 7.76
CA GLU A 90 -20.55 -50.41 6.38
C GLU A 90 -21.69 -49.66 5.68
N GLU A 91 -22.93 -50.12 5.76
CA GLU A 91 -24.10 -49.47 5.17
C GLU A 91 -24.32 -48.05 5.72
N TYR A 92 -24.14 -47.87 7.04
CA TYR A 92 -24.20 -46.55 7.65
C TYR A 92 -23.07 -45.65 7.15
N ASP A 93 -21.84 -46.17 7.07
CA ASP A 93 -20.66 -45.39 6.64
C ASP A 93 -20.80 -44.95 5.17
N VAL A 94 -21.39 -45.76 4.29
CA VAL A 94 -21.74 -45.40 2.91
C VAL A 94 -22.74 -44.25 2.89
N ALA A 95 -23.85 -44.36 3.63
CA ALA A 95 -24.86 -43.28 3.68
C ALA A 95 -24.30 -41.99 4.25
N ARG A 96 -23.42 -42.06 5.25
CA ARG A 96 -22.73 -40.90 5.83
C ARG A 96 -21.75 -40.28 4.86
N ALA A 97 -21.01 -41.08 4.09
CA ALA A 97 -20.07 -40.58 3.08
C ALA A 97 -20.80 -39.86 1.97
N GLU A 98 -21.93 -40.38 1.47
CA GLU A 98 -22.76 -39.71 0.45
C GLU A 98 -23.31 -38.38 0.96
N HIS A 99 -23.79 -38.30 2.22
CA HIS A 99 -24.21 -37.01 2.80
C HIS A 99 -23.05 -36.01 2.84
N LYS A 100 -21.85 -36.42 3.27
CA LYS A 100 -20.67 -35.52 3.25
C LYS A 100 -20.30 -35.06 1.85
N SER A 101 -20.38 -35.92 0.85
CA SER A 101 -20.11 -35.64 -0.54
C SER A 101 -21.08 -34.58 -1.09
N THR A 102 -22.39 -34.78 -0.86
CA THR A 102 -23.42 -33.82 -1.30
C THR A 102 -23.32 -32.47 -0.56
N GLN A 103 -22.97 -32.49 0.73
CA GLN A 103 -22.72 -31.28 1.52
C GLN A 103 -21.53 -30.48 0.93
N ALA A 104 -20.44 -31.17 0.55
CA ALA A 104 -19.30 -30.52 -0.10
C ALA A 104 -19.69 -29.88 -1.45
N GLN A 105 -20.56 -30.53 -2.23
CA GLN A 105 -21.07 -29.98 -3.49
C GLN A 105 -21.87 -28.69 -3.28
N VAL A 106 -22.73 -28.64 -2.25
CA VAL A 106 -23.46 -27.41 -1.87
C VAL A 106 -22.51 -26.30 -1.50
N GLN A 107 -21.45 -26.60 -0.72
CA GLN A 107 -20.44 -25.60 -0.36
C GLN A 107 -19.69 -25.07 -1.58
N LEU A 108 -19.33 -25.92 -2.53
CA LEU A 108 -18.67 -25.52 -3.78
C LEU A 108 -19.51 -24.51 -4.56
N ILE A 109 -20.79 -24.81 -4.77
CA ILE A 109 -21.70 -23.91 -5.51
C ILE A 109 -21.88 -22.58 -4.75
N ARG A 110 -22.00 -22.60 -3.44
CA ARG A 110 -22.08 -21.38 -2.62
C ARG A 110 -20.83 -20.52 -2.77
N ALA A 111 -19.64 -21.12 -2.80
CA ALA A 111 -18.41 -20.41 -3.04
C ALA A 111 -18.35 -19.78 -4.45
N GLN A 112 -18.87 -20.48 -5.46
CA GLN A 112 -18.98 -19.94 -6.82
C GLN A 112 -19.95 -18.75 -6.88
N ILE A 113 -21.11 -18.83 -6.22
CA ILE A 113 -22.06 -17.72 -6.10
C ILE A 113 -21.41 -16.52 -5.36
N ALA A 114 -20.65 -16.77 -4.30
CA ALA A 114 -19.95 -15.68 -3.58
C ALA A 114 -19.00 -14.89 -4.50
N LYS A 115 -18.36 -15.55 -5.46
CA LYS A 115 -17.46 -14.93 -6.44
C LYS A 115 -18.17 -14.06 -7.49
N THR A 116 -19.48 -14.23 -7.67
CA THR A 116 -20.27 -13.38 -8.59
C THR A 116 -20.50 -11.97 -8.03
N SER A 117 -20.35 -11.78 -6.72
CA SER A 117 -20.48 -10.48 -6.05
C SER A 117 -19.11 -9.95 -5.67
N VAL A 118 -18.55 -9.11 -6.53
CA VAL A 118 -17.20 -8.55 -6.33
C VAL A 118 -17.27 -7.41 -5.31
N ARG A 119 -16.39 -7.50 -4.29
CA ARG A 119 -16.35 -6.57 -3.16
C ARG A 119 -15.02 -5.84 -3.07
N ALA A 120 -15.05 -4.65 -2.48
CA ALA A 120 -13.84 -3.88 -2.21
C ALA A 120 -12.95 -4.60 -1.17
N PRO A 121 -11.67 -4.89 -1.46
CA PRO A 121 -10.76 -5.57 -0.54
C PRO A 121 -10.31 -4.65 0.61
N PHE A 122 -10.28 -3.35 0.39
CA PHE A 122 -9.98 -2.31 1.39
C PHE A 122 -10.84 -1.06 1.12
N SER A 123 -10.86 -0.13 2.06
CA SER A 123 -11.56 1.15 1.90
C SER A 123 -10.71 2.14 1.13
N GLY A 124 -11.30 2.82 0.13
CA GLY A 124 -10.55 3.74 -0.72
C GLY A 124 -11.43 4.45 -1.74
N LYS A 125 -10.80 5.20 -2.62
CA LYS A 125 -11.46 5.89 -3.72
C LYS A 125 -11.44 5.00 -4.96
N ILE A 126 -12.61 4.73 -5.52
CA ILE A 126 -12.73 3.98 -6.77
C ILE A 126 -12.62 4.92 -7.96
N GLY A 127 -11.88 4.47 -8.99
CA GLY A 127 -11.67 5.25 -10.21
C GLY A 127 -12.83 5.18 -11.18
N LEU A 128 -12.53 5.47 -12.46
CA LEU A 128 -13.47 5.36 -13.55
C LEU A 128 -13.73 3.88 -13.86
N ARG A 129 -14.96 3.54 -14.22
CA ARG A 129 -15.33 2.19 -14.64
C ARG A 129 -15.10 2.00 -16.14
N SER A 130 -14.67 0.81 -16.51
CA SER A 130 -14.50 0.42 -17.92
C SER A 130 -15.63 -0.48 -18.43
N ILE A 131 -16.69 -0.69 -17.63
CA ILE A 131 -17.79 -1.60 -17.94
C ILE A 131 -19.15 -0.95 -17.69
N SER A 132 -20.19 -1.53 -18.27
CA SER A 132 -21.60 -1.15 -18.08
C SER A 132 -22.45 -2.38 -17.73
N PRO A 133 -23.61 -2.21 -17.09
CA PRO A 133 -24.58 -3.28 -16.95
C PRO A 133 -24.91 -3.88 -18.33
N GLY A 134 -25.01 -5.20 -18.42
CA GLY A 134 -25.16 -5.93 -19.68
C GLY A 134 -23.86 -6.31 -20.40
N THR A 135 -22.70 -5.78 -19.98
CA THR A 135 -21.40 -6.17 -20.55
C THR A 135 -21.03 -7.59 -20.13
N TYR A 136 -20.55 -8.40 -21.08
CA TYR A 136 -19.94 -9.68 -20.76
C TYR A 136 -18.48 -9.46 -20.33
N ILE A 137 -18.10 -9.97 -19.17
CA ILE A 137 -16.76 -9.82 -18.59
C ILE A 137 -16.10 -11.17 -18.33
N THR A 138 -14.77 -11.13 -18.26
CA THR A 138 -13.90 -12.27 -17.94
C THR A 138 -12.93 -11.86 -16.83
N PRO A 139 -12.17 -12.80 -16.22
CA PRO A 139 -11.17 -12.47 -15.19
C PRO A 139 -10.05 -11.51 -15.66
N THR A 140 -9.85 -11.39 -16.97
CA THR A 140 -8.87 -10.43 -17.53
C THR A 140 -9.44 -9.02 -17.72
N THR A 141 -10.78 -8.85 -17.64
CA THR A 141 -11.44 -7.56 -17.85
C THR A 141 -11.18 -6.64 -16.64
N LEU A 142 -10.54 -5.50 -16.89
CA LEU A 142 -10.42 -4.43 -15.89
C LEU A 142 -11.77 -3.75 -15.71
N VAL A 143 -12.24 -3.66 -14.47
CA VAL A 143 -13.49 -2.99 -14.12
C VAL A 143 -13.27 -1.55 -13.67
N ALA A 144 -12.40 -1.37 -12.69
CA ALA A 144 -12.01 -0.07 -12.15
C ALA A 144 -10.72 -0.23 -11.32
N ASN A 145 -10.05 0.88 -11.01
CA ASN A 145 -8.96 0.91 -10.05
C ASN A 145 -9.49 1.36 -8.68
N LEU A 146 -9.10 0.66 -7.63
CA LEU A 146 -9.37 1.06 -6.24
C LEU A 146 -8.07 1.49 -5.59
N VAL A 147 -8.05 2.68 -5.01
CA VAL A 147 -6.84 3.31 -4.46
C VAL A 147 -7.12 3.83 -3.05
N ASN A 148 -6.30 3.43 -2.10
CA ASN A 148 -6.31 4.01 -0.76
C ASN A 148 -5.48 5.29 -0.77
N ILE A 149 -6.18 6.43 -0.73
CA ILE A 149 -5.56 7.77 -0.73
C ILE A 149 -5.47 8.40 0.67
N GLY A 150 -5.95 7.75 1.71
CA GLY A 150 -5.94 8.28 3.09
C GLY A 150 -4.54 8.34 3.70
N LYS A 151 -3.71 7.38 3.31
CA LYS A 151 -2.26 7.36 3.58
C LYS A 151 -1.52 7.18 2.28
N LEU A 152 -0.38 7.86 2.16
CA LEU A 152 0.45 7.79 0.97
C LEU A 152 1.87 7.36 1.34
N THR A 153 2.49 6.64 0.45
CA THR A 153 3.88 6.24 0.54
C THR A 153 4.73 7.18 -0.31
N ILE A 154 5.77 7.74 0.27
CA ILE A 154 6.76 8.53 -0.43
C ILE A 154 7.99 7.64 -0.62
N THR A 155 8.27 7.28 -1.87
CA THR A 155 9.44 6.47 -2.25
C THR A 155 10.51 7.39 -2.78
N PHE A 156 11.71 7.36 -2.20
CA PHE A 156 12.84 8.18 -2.62
C PHE A 156 14.16 7.42 -2.49
N SER A 157 15.16 7.85 -3.26
CA SER A 157 16.47 7.19 -3.32
C SER A 157 17.53 8.05 -2.65
N VAL A 158 18.27 7.44 -1.73
CA VAL A 158 19.33 8.12 -0.97
C VAL A 158 20.69 7.60 -1.42
N PRO A 159 21.67 8.46 -1.75
CA PRO A 159 23.02 8.03 -2.10
C PRO A 159 23.68 7.19 -1.01
N GLU A 160 24.41 6.13 -1.40
CA GLU A 160 25.07 5.16 -0.51
C GLU A 160 25.90 5.81 0.62
N LYS A 161 26.56 6.93 0.33
CA LYS A 161 27.38 7.65 1.32
C LYS A 161 26.61 8.15 2.54
N TYR A 162 25.27 8.26 2.45
CA TYR A 162 24.40 8.67 3.55
C TYR A 162 23.60 7.51 4.15
N ALA A 163 23.77 6.28 3.64
CA ALA A 163 22.99 5.11 4.06
C ALA A 163 23.07 4.84 5.57
N SER A 164 24.26 5.01 6.18
CA SER A 164 24.46 4.78 7.63
C SER A 164 23.78 5.81 8.54
N GLN A 165 23.37 6.95 8.00
CA GLN A 165 22.74 8.05 8.75
C GLN A 165 21.22 7.94 8.78
N ILE A 166 20.63 7.10 7.89
CA ILE A 166 19.19 6.95 7.81
C ILE A 166 18.72 5.89 8.80
N LYS A 167 17.68 6.24 9.56
CA LYS A 167 17.07 5.34 10.55
C LYS A 167 15.56 5.23 10.32
N LEU A 168 14.99 4.11 10.72
CA LEU A 168 13.55 3.97 10.83
C LEU A 168 13.00 5.05 11.78
N ASN A 169 11.78 5.49 11.54
CA ASN A 169 11.10 6.57 12.28
C ASN A 169 11.74 7.97 12.11
N THR A 170 12.64 8.16 11.13
CA THR A 170 13.13 9.50 10.78
C THR A 170 11.99 10.31 10.18
N ASN A 171 11.76 11.51 10.73
CA ASN A 171 10.79 12.46 10.17
C ASN A 171 11.39 13.13 8.94
N ILE A 172 10.67 13.12 7.85
CA ILE A 172 11.00 13.84 6.62
C ILE A 172 10.00 14.96 6.38
N THR A 173 10.44 15.97 5.66
CA THR A 173 9.55 17.02 5.11
C THR A 173 9.59 16.90 3.60
N PHE A 174 8.44 17.03 2.96
CA PHE A 174 8.39 17.02 1.50
C PHE A 174 7.41 18.06 0.96
N SER A 175 7.63 18.47 -0.26
CA SER A 175 6.74 19.35 -1.03
C SER A 175 6.44 18.72 -2.38
N VAL A 176 5.30 19.07 -2.98
CA VAL A 176 4.91 18.64 -4.32
C VAL A 176 4.96 19.79 -5.29
N SER A 177 5.23 19.49 -6.55
CA SER A 177 5.27 20.51 -7.60
C SER A 177 3.97 21.30 -7.67
N GLY A 178 4.08 22.63 -7.81
CA GLY A 178 2.92 23.53 -7.90
C GLY A 178 2.37 24.03 -6.56
N THR A 179 2.96 23.65 -5.43
CA THR A 179 2.60 24.19 -4.10
C THR A 179 3.84 24.48 -3.26
N THR A 180 3.77 25.51 -2.44
CA THR A 180 4.79 25.83 -1.43
C THR A 180 4.50 25.14 -0.09
N GLN A 181 3.38 24.43 0.02
CA GLN A 181 3.00 23.73 1.24
C GLN A 181 3.96 22.57 1.53
N LYS A 182 4.47 22.52 2.74
CA LYS A 182 5.31 21.43 3.24
C LYS A 182 4.45 20.40 3.96
N TYR A 183 4.70 19.14 3.66
CA TYR A 183 4.06 17.99 4.27
C TYR A 183 5.08 17.20 5.08
N HIS A 184 4.63 16.41 6.03
CA HIS A 184 5.48 15.59 6.87
C HIS A 184 5.22 14.11 6.63
N GLY A 185 6.28 13.34 6.66
CA GLY A 185 6.23 11.88 6.57
C GLY A 185 7.20 11.24 7.54
N VAL A 186 7.03 9.95 7.77
CA VAL A 186 7.88 9.16 8.67
C VAL A 186 8.43 7.97 7.91
N VAL A 187 9.75 7.80 7.92
CA VAL A 187 10.43 6.65 7.32
C VAL A 187 10.01 5.37 8.04
N TYR A 188 9.41 4.44 7.31
CA TYR A 188 8.97 3.16 7.87
C TYR A 188 9.71 1.95 7.29
N ALA A 189 10.32 2.09 6.12
CA ALA A 189 11.06 1.02 5.48
C ALA A 189 12.29 1.55 4.75
N ILE A 190 13.34 0.78 4.80
CA ILE A 190 14.61 1.03 4.11
C ILE A 190 14.96 -0.28 3.40
N GLU A 191 15.24 -0.23 2.11
CA GLU A 191 15.65 -1.39 1.34
C GLU A 191 17.00 -1.91 1.89
N PRO A 192 17.16 -3.21 2.15
CA PRO A 192 18.41 -3.74 2.72
C PRO A 192 19.56 -3.78 1.71
N GLU A 193 19.28 -3.58 0.42
CA GLU A 193 20.24 -3.65 -0.66
C GLU A 193 20.40 -2.30 -1.36
N VAL A 194 21.64 -1.94 -1.66
CA VAL A 194 21.99 -0.75 -2.47
C VAL A 194 21.86 -1.11 -3.94
N ALA A 195 21.06 -0.37 -4.70
CA ALA A 195 20.94 -0.52 -6.13
C ALA A 195 22.30 -0.25 -6.81
N THR A 196 22.93 -1.27 -7.34
CA THR A 196 24.31 -1.19 -7.90
C THR A 196 24.41 -0.27 -9.10
N ALA A 197 23.34 -0.17 -9.89
CA ALA A 197 23.30 0.70 -11.09
C ALA A 197 23.32 2.20 -10.76
N THR A 198 22.67 2.61 -9.67
CA THR A 198 22.50 4.01 -9.28
C THR A 198 23.30 4.39 -8.03
N ARG A 199 23.87 3.41 -7.32
CA ARG A 199 24.53 3.60 -6.03
C ARG A 199 23.64 4.30 -5.01
N THR A 200 22.37 3.91 -4.97
CA THR A 200 21.37 4.50 -4.06
C THR A 200 20.67 3.43 -3.25
N LEU A 201 20.23 3.82 -2.07
CA LEU A 201 19.39 3.04 -1.16
C LEU A 201 17.96 3.54 -1.29
N GLN A 202 17.01 2.66 -1.57
CA GLN A 202 15.59 3.04 -1.65
C GLN A 202 14.99 3.12 -0.25
N VAL A 203 14.30 4.22 0.03
CA VAL A 203 13.67 4.51 1.31
C VAL A 203 12.20 4.82 1.09
N ARG A 204 11.36 4.32 1.99
CA ARG A 204 9.92 4.60 1.99
C ARG A 204 9.50 5.30 3.26
N ALA A 205 8.77 6.38 3.11
CA ALA A 205 8.13 7.10 4.20
C ALA A 205 6.62 7.09 4.01
N ILE A 206 5.89 7.11 5.11
CA ILE A 206 4.42 7.20 5.11
C ILE A 206 4.00 8.60 5.53
N ALA A 207 3.00 9.14 4.85
CA ALA A 207 2.40 10.43 5.17
C ALA A 207 0.87 10.33 5.19
N ASP A 208 0.23 11.06 6.09
CA ASP A 208 -1.23 11.19 6.13
C ASP A 208 -1.70 12.17 5.04
N ASN A 209 -2.79 11.83 4.38
CA ASN A 209 -3.45 12.66 3.37
C ASN A 209 -4.94 12.85 3.71
N LYS A 210 -5.23 13.26 4.95
CA LYS A 210 -6.62 13.41 5.43
C LYS A 210 -7.45 14.38 4.61
N GLU A 211 -6.82 15.40 4.04
CA GLU A 211 -7.49 16.42 3.23
C GLU A 211 -7.63 16.01 1.75
N GLY A 212 -7.05 14.90 1.33
CA GLY A 212 -7.11 14.41 -0.05
C GLY A 212 -6.42 15.29 -1.08
N LYS A 213 -5.52 16.18 -0.65
CA LYS A 213 -4.82 17.15 -1.53
C LYS A 213 -3.65 16.55 -2.30
N LEU A 214 -3.09 15.45 -1.80
CA LEU A 214 -1.99 14.76 -2.44
C LEU A 214 -2.54 13.66 -3.34
N PHE A 215 -1.99 13.58 -4.55
CA PHE A 215 -2.38 12.57 -5.53
C PHE A 215 -1.23 11.57 -5.74
N PRO A 216 -1.51 10.25 -5.66
CA PRO A 216 -0.54 9.24 -6.10
C PRO A 216 -0.10 9.46 -7.54
N GLY A 217 1.17 9.16 -7.84
CA GLY A 217 1.78 9.38 -9.15
C GLY A 217 2.47 10.73 -9.30
N THR A 218 2.37 11.63 -8.31
CA THR A 218 3.06 12.93 -8.35
C THR A 218 4.49 12.85 -7.81
N PHE A 219 5.35 13.75 -8.31
CA PHE A 219 6.71 13.89 -7.78
C PHE A 219 6.72 14.67 -6.48
N ALA A 220 7.63 14.29 -5.58
CA ALA A 220 7.88 14.96 -4.32
C ALA A 220 9.33 15.38 -4.21
N ASN A 221 9.56 16.62 -3.74
CA ASN A 221 10.85 17.06 -3.24
C ASN A 221 10.94 16.74 -1.76
N VAL A 222 11.82 15.80 -1.40
CA VAL A 222 12.00 15.29 -0.04
C VAL A 222 13.21 15.98 0.60
N GLU A 223 12.98 16.58 1.76
CA GLU A 223 14.05 17.10 2.64
C GLU A 223 14.28 16.08 3.77
N LEU A 224 15.38 15.37 3.68
CA LEU A 224 15.80 14.38 4.68
C LEU A 224 16.79 15.02 5.64
N PRO A 225 16.49 15.16 6.94
CA PRO A 225 17.46 15.64 7.92
C PRO A 225 18.52 14.55 8.15
N LEU A 226 19.80 14.90 7.96
CA LEU A 226 20.93 14.03 8.21
C LEU A 226 21.43 14.22 9.64
N ASP A 227 21.97 15.41 9.92
CA ASP A 227 22.52 15.76 11.24
C ASP A 227 22.06 17.15 11.67
N VAL A 228 21.86 17.31 12.98
CA VAL A 228 21.63 18.60 13.63
C VAL A 228 22.88 18.95 14.43
N ILE A 229 23.62 19.94 13.94
CA ILE A 229 24.80 20.47 14.64
C ILE A 229 24.32 21.67 15.46
N ASN A 230 24.23 21.49 16.80
CA ASN A 230 23.69 22.54 17.67
C ASN A 230 24.63 23.74 17.85
N ASP A 231 25.92 23.53 17.68
CA ASP A 231 26.97 24.53 17.91
C ASP A 231 27.74 24.85 16.61
N ALA A 232 27.06 24.90 15.47
CA ALA A 232 27.68 25.19 14.19
C ALA A 232 28.15 26.65 14.14
N ILE A 233 29.36 26.86 13.70
CA ILE A 233 29.89 28.17 13.36
C ILE A 233 29.66 28.40 11.87
N ILE A 234 28.74 29.29 11.53
CA ILE A 234 28.44 29.65 10.14
C ILE A 234 29.18 30.93 9.81
N VAL A 235 29.92 30.90 8.69
CA VAL A 235 30.60 32.06 8.15
C VAL A 235 30.18 32.29 6.70
N PRO A 236 30.08 33.55 6.25
CA PRO A 236 29.84 33.85 4.84
C PRO A 236 30.91 33.21 3.95
N THR A 237 30.52 32.67 2.82
CA THR A 237 31.46 32.01 1.88
C THR A 237 32.58 32.94 1.43
N GLU A 238 32.28 34.23 1.34
CA GLU A 238 33.23 35.30 0.98
C GLU A 238 34.33 35.50 2.04
N ALA A 239 34.09 35.11 3.29
CA ALA A 239 35.07 35.22 4.36
C ALA A 239 36.12 34.10 4.35
N ILE A 240 35.91 33.05 3.54
CA ILE A 240 36.81 31.90 3.45
C ILE A 240 37.83 32.13 2.35
N VAL A 241 39.10 32.24 2.73
CA VAL A 241 40.22 32.42 1.81
C VAL A 241 40.92 31.07 1.59
N PRO A 242 40.96 30.53 0.35
CA PRO A 242 41.69 29.30 0.06
C PRO A 242 43.21 29.54 0.17
N ILE A 243 43.90 28.56 0.73
CA ILE A 243 45.36 28.55 0.83
C ILE A 243 45.89 27.21 0.30
N GLN A 244 47.21 27.13 0.05
CA GLN A 244 47.84 25.96 -0.59
C GLN A 244 47.56 24.63 0.13
N ASN A 245 47.35 24.65 1.45
CA ASN A 245 47.01 23.45 2.27
C ASN A 245 45.81 23.69 3.18
N GLY A 246 44.67 24.14 2.62
CA GLY A 246 43.44 24.27 3.41
C GLY A 246 42.69 25.59 3.17
N LYS A 247 41.95 26.01 4.16
CA LYS A 247 41.15 27.24 4.14
C LYS A 247 41.46 28.05 5.40
N LYS A 248 41.42 29.40 5.29
CA LYS A 248 41.57 30.30 6.43
C LYS A 248 40.47 31.35 6.46
N VAL A 249 40.25 31.89 7.63
CA VAL A 249 39.41 33.08 7.85
C VAL A 249 40.17 34.10 8.65
N PHE A 250 39.83 35.37 8.50
CA PHE A 250 40.35 36.43 9.35
C PHE A 250 39.31 36.78 10.41
N ILE A 251 39.74 36.76 11.68
CA ILE A 251 38.92 37.17 12.81
C ILE A 251 39.49 38.47 13.41
N SER A 252 38.62 39.34 13.91
CA SER A 252 39.08 40.50 14.68
C SER A 252 39.27 40.11 16.15
N GLU A 253 40.52 40.18 16.63
CA GLU A 253 40.91 39.98 18.01
C GLU A 253 41.57 41.24 18.53
N LYS A 254 40.93 41.89 19.50
CA LYS A 254 41.41 43.15 20.09
C LYS A 254 41.70 44.28 19.03
N GLY A 255 40.90 44.35 17.97
CA GLY A 255 41.04 45.37 16.93
C GLY A 255 42.08 45.03 15.86
N MET A 256 42.77 43.90 15.90
CA MET A 256 43.70 43.41 14.91
C MET A 256 43.13 42.20 14.17
N ALA A 257 43.46 42.11 12.87
CA ALA A 257 43.09 40.96 12.05
C ALA A 257 44.02 39.79 12.37
N LYS A 258 43.43 38.68 12.83
CA LYS A 258 44.17 37.45 13.13
C LYS A 258 43.73 36.37 12.12
N GLU A 259 44.72 35.73 11.50
CA GLU A 259 44.50 34.58 10.63
C GLU A 259 44.23 33.32 11.45
N VAL A 260 43.16 32.60 11.10
CA VAL A 260 42.81 31.31 11.70
C VAL A 260 42.56 30.30 10.60
N LYS A 261 43.26 29.19 10.62
CA LYS A 261 43.06 28.06 9.74
C LYS A 261 41.77 27.34 10.14
N VAL A 262 40.88 27.04 9.17
CA VAL A 262 39.57 26.41 9.40
C VAL A 262 39.38 25.24 8.47
N GLU A 263 38.66 24.24 8.94
CA GLU A 263 38.13 23.17 8.12
C GLU A 263 36.63 23.45 7.85
N ALA A 264 36.31 23.75 6.61
CA ALA A 264 34.92 23.95 6.22
C ALA A 264 34.36 22.61 5.70
N SER A 265 33.36 22.08 6.39
CA SER A 265 32.77 20.76 6.10
C SER A 265 31.58 20.81 5.15
N THR A 266 30.69 21.77 5.30
CA THR A 266 29.43 21.83 4.51
C THR A 266 29.17 23.26 4.08
N ARG A 267 28.65 23.43 2.85
CA ARG A 267 28.20 24.72 2.30
C ARG A 267 26.68 24.72 2.24
N THR A 268 26.08 25.81 2.67
CA THR A 268 24.66 26.12 2.40
C THR A 268 24.58 26.99 1.17
N ASP A 269 23.59 26.77 0.33
CA ASP A 269 23.22 27.66 -0.77
C ASP A 269 22.53 28.92 -0.25
#